data_c25dbcd788ab955969ee2fae4f7ffcc6
#
_entry.id   c25dbcd788ab955969ee2fae4f7ffcc6
#
_cell.length_a   1.000
_cell.length_b   1.000
_cell.length_c   1.000
_cell.angle_alpha   90.00
_cell.angle_beta   90.00
_cell.angle_gamma   90.00
#
_symmetry.space_group_name_H-M   'P 1'
#
loop_
_entity.id
_entity.type
_entity.pdbx_description
1 polymer ?
#
loop_
_entity_poly.entity_id
_entity_poly.type
_entity_poly.pdbx_seq_one_letter_code
_entity_poly.pdbx_strand_id
1 'polypeptide(L)'
;MLEAVIRQLGRLSPRSSIPDSTRGAEPFIDGDFEALVAASDGLGVVVGACLAALALATGEPSLLLVASAVGYGTTVLARGGIITIGNARRSRTLGTAPTVVSRAVLRMRIMPTAEGAATFAAATNGRLGDRLADHVARARGTPLSGLSAFADTWRERFPALHRSITLVEAAAAAPPEERDRTLDRAMDAILDGTRDRATEAADSLRGPSTAVYAFGVLLPLALVSVLPAAGAAGLEATLSVVVVIYDVVLPSGLLCVGGWLLAKRPVAFPPTSASSDTARWLLASGAGFATGVVAWITAGIVFAAWTPPLAAVGFGVGTALFVRYRPVVAIRKRTDELEDTLPDALYLVGRRVADGIAVERAVADAAEELGGITGETFEAAARRQRQLRVGVETAFVGEHGALESVPSQRAESAARLLGMAAGAGPPAGRALVETADHLDELQRVEREARRSLGRVTSTLSNTAAFFGPLVGGATVALADSVGTTEALDGGAPETAGLGVAIGVYVLLLAIILTGISTGLQRGLDRATVGYRIGAALCTATATYLVAVSVTSSVSGGL
;
A
#
# COMPACT_ATOMS: atom_id res chain seq x y z
N MET A 1 -15.76 -22.70 -13.09
CA MET A 1 -14.66 -23.58 -12.67
C MET A 1 -14.13 -23.19 -11.26
N LEU A 2 -13.82 -21.92 -11.03
CA LEU A 2 -13.29 -21.44 -9.72
C LEU A 2 -14.27 -21.68 -8.55
N GLU A 3 -15.57 -21.41 -8.72
CA GLU A 3 -16.59 -21.64 -7.70
C GLU A 3 -16.80 -23.13 -7.35
N ALA A 4 -16.58 -24.04 -8.29
CA ALA A 4 -16.65 -25.47 -8.03
C ALA A 4 -15.46 -25.93 -7.16
N VAL A 5 -14.27 -25.41 -7.44
CA VAL A 5 -13.05 -25.68 -6.65
C VAL A 5 -13.19 -25.12 -5.24
N ILE A 6 -13.69 -23.88 -5.09
CA ILE A 6 -13.96 -23.27 -3.78
C ILE A 6 -14.94 -24.11 -2.95
N ARG A 7 -16.04 -24.55 -3.55
CA ARG A 7 -17.02 -25.41 -2.87
C ARG A 7 -16.47 -26.79 -2.48
N GLN A 8 -15.59 -27.36 -3.31
CA GLN A 8 -15.00 -28.67 -3.05
C GLN A 8 -13.95 -28.59 -1.92
N LEU A 9 -13.11 -27.56 -1.91
CA LEU A 9 -12.17 -27.30 -0.82
C LEU A 9 -12.89 -26.98 0.52
N GLY A 10 -13.98 -26.22 0.48
CA GLY A 10 -14.77 -25.91 1.66
C GLY A 10 -15.43 -27.13 2.34
N ARG A 11 -15.67 -28.24 1.59
CA ARG A 11 -16.18 -29.49 2.16
C ARG A 11 -15.15 -30.26 2.98
N LEU A 12 -13.87 -29.99 2.79
CA LEU A 12 -12.76 -30.60 3.51
C LEU A 12 -12.41 -29.85 4.80
N SER A 13 -13.02 -28.70 5.04
CA SER A 13 -12.78 -27.89 6.23
C SER A 13 -13.61 -28.38 7.41
N PRO A 14 -13.01 -28.54 8.61
CA PRO A 14 -13.77 -28.61 9.84
C PRO A 14 -14.52 -27.28 10.01
N ARG A 15 -15.84 -27.32 10.30
CA ARG A 15 -16.68 -26.13 10.50
C ARG A 15 -16.08 -25.25 11.62
N SER A 16 -15.23 -24.31 11.25
CA SER A 16 -14.68 -23.34 12.19
C SER A 16 -15.62 -22.14 12.30
N SER A 17 -15.93 -21.75 13.54
CA SER A 17 -16.66 -20.50 13.80
C SER A 17 -15.85 -19.33 13.25
N ILE A 18 -16.45 -18.52 12.39
CA ILE A 18 -15.85 -17.30 11.86
C ILE A 18 -15.80 -16.30 13.03
N PRO A 19 -14.64 -15.80 13.44
CA PRO A 19 -14.55 -14.81 14.51
C PRO A 19 -15.32 -13.54 14.15
N ASP A 20 -16.07 -12.98 15.09
CA ASP A 20 -16.88 -11.76 14.87
C ASP A 20 -16.04 -10.57 14.36
N SER A 21 -14.76 -10.52 14.73
CA SER A 21 -13.80 -9.52 14.24
C SER A 21 -13.59 -9.53 12.71
N THR A 22 -13.91 -10.65 12.04
CA THR A 22 -13.73 -10.80 10.58
C THR A 22 -14.97 -10.45 9.77
N ARG A 23 -16.16 -10.47 10.38
CA ARG A 23 -17.44 -10.12 9.74
C ARG A 23 -17.50 -8.67 9.23
N GLY A 24 -16.69 -7.78 9.79
CA GLY A 24 -16.56 -6.39 9.30
C GLY A 24 -16.06 -6.25 7.86
N ALA A 25 -15.40 -7.27 7.29
CA ALA A 25 -14.89 -7.29 5.92
C ALA A 25 -15.90 -7.85 4.91
N GLU A 26 -16.88 -8.64 5.37
CA GLU A 26 -17.87 -9.34 4.55
C GLU A 26 -18.58 -8.45 3.51
N PRO A 27 -19.11 -7.24 3.85
CA PRO A 27 -19.83 -6.41 2.89
C PRO A 27 -18.95 -5.83 1.77
N PHE A 28 -17.64 -6.01 1.85
CA PHE A 28 -16.66 -5.47 0.90
C PHE A 28 -16.00 -6.57 0.04
N ILE A 29 -16.38 -7.84 0.23
CA ILE A 29 -15.89 -8.99 -0.54
C ILE A 29 -16.97 -9.39 -1.53
N ASP A 30 -16.55 -9.54 -2.81
CA ASP A 30 -17.45 -10.01 -3.85
C ASP A 30 -17.49 -11.54 -3.79
N GLY A 31 -18.66 -12.14 -3.53
CA GLY A 31 -18.88 -13.56 -3.44
C GLY A 31 -19.25 -14.04 -2.03
N ASP A 32 -19.41 -15.36 -1.90
CA ASP A 32 -19.72 -15.99 -0.63
C ASP A 32 -18.49 -16.01 0.29
N PHE A 33 -18.49 -15.11 1.27
CA PHE A 33 -17.39 -14.94 2.23
C PHE A 33 -17.14 -16.22 3.05
N GLU A 34 -18.22 -16.92 3.46
CA GLU A 34 -18.10 -18.15 4.22
C GLU A 34 -17.47 -19.27 3.38
N ALA A 35 -17.85 -19.38 2.13
CA ALA A 35 -17.26 -20.35 1.20
C ALA A 35 -15.76 -20.07 0.95
N LEU A 36 -15.36 -18.79 0.84
CA LEU A 36 -13.96 -18.42 0.66
C LEU A 36 -13.12 -18.75 1.89
N VAL A 37 -13.63 -18.48 3.09
CA VAL A 37 -12.93 -18.82 4.35
C VAL A 37 -12.84 -20.34 4.51
N ALA A 38 -13.90 -21.08 4.26
CA ALA A 38 -13.89 -22.53 4.30
C ALA A 38 -12.91 -23.15 3.26
N ALA A 39 -12.83 -22.56 2.06
CA ALA A 39 -11.87 -22.99 1.03
C ALA A 39 -10.42 -22.76 1.45
N SER A 40 -10.13 -21.68 2.20
CA SER A 40 -8.78 -21.42 2.72
C SER A 40 -8.33 -22.47 3.73
N ASP A 41 -9.25 -22.94 4.56
CA ASP A 41 -8.99 -24.02 5.51
C ASP A 41 -8.76 -25.35 4.81
N GLY A 42 -9.60 -25.65 3.82
CA GLY A 42 -9.44 -26.83 2.99
C GLY A 42 -8.11 -26.87 2.25
N LEU A 43 -7.64 -25.71 1.76
CA LEU A 43 -6.33 -25.59 1.10
C LEU A 43 -5.18 -25.94 2.05
N GLY A 44 -5.20 -25.44 3.29
CA GLY A 44 -4.18 -25.74 4.28
C GLY A 44 -4.16 -27.21 4.68
N VAL A 45 -5.34 -27.84 4.82
CA VAL A 45 -5.45 -29.29 5.08
C VAL A 45 -4.87 -30.11 3.92
N VAL A 46 -5.17 -29.76 2.67
CA VAL A 46 -4.64 -30.46 1.49
C VAL A 46 -3.12 -30.32 1.41
N VAL A 47 -2.58 -29.12 1.57
CA VAL A 47 -1.12 -28.89 1.55
C VAL A 47 -0.43 -29.64 2.68
N GLY A 48 -0.96 -29.57 3.90
CA GLY A 48 -0.43 -30.31 5.05
C GLY A 48 -0.46 -31.82 4.84
N ALA A 49 -1.56 -32.37 4.32
CA ALA A 49 -1.68 -33.81 4.04
C ALA A 49 -0.73 -34.28 2.93
N CYS A 50 -0.56 -33.50 1.85
CA CYS A 50 0.39 -33.83 0.78
C CYS A 50 1.84 -33.87 1.28
N LEU A 51 2.23 -32.88 2.11
CA LEU A 51 3.57 -32.84 2.69
C LEU A 51 3.77 -33.94 3.74
N ALA A 52 2.74 -34.26 4.53
CA ALA A 52 2.79 -35.37 5.49
C ALA A 52 2.92 -36.73 4.78
N ALA A 53 2.23 -36.94 3.67
CA ALA A 53 2.38 -38.13 2.84
C ALA A 53 3.79 -38.25 2.26
N LEU A 54 4.39 -37.13 1.82
CA LEU A 54 5.78 -37.10 1.34
C LEU A 54 6.76 -37.41 2.47
N ALA A 55 6.55 -36.85 3.68
CA ALA A 55 7.37 -37.12 4.85
C ALA A 55 7.34 -38.60 5.26
N LEU A 56 6.17 -39.24 5.20
CA LEU A 56 6.02 -40.68 5.45
C LEU A 56 6.71 -41.53 4.37
N ALA A 57 6.67 -41.09 3.11
CA ALA A 57 7.34 -41.79 2.00
C ALA A 57 8.89 -41.73 2.10
N THR A 58 9.44 -40.62 2.69
CA THR A 58 10.87 -40.46 2.92
C THR A 58 11.39 -41.13 4.19
N GLY A 59 10.48 -41.56 5.11
CA GLY A 59 10.84 -42.18 6.37
C GLY A 59 11.39 -41.24 7.45
N GLU A 60 11.32 -39.92 7.23
CA GLU A 60 11.84 -38.88 8.13
C GLU A 60 10.72 -38.29 8.98
N PRO A 61 10.54 -38.69 10.25
CA PRO A 61 9.44 -38.21 11.10
C PRO A 61 9.53 -36.71 11.44
N SER A 62 10.72 -36.09 11.38
CA SER A 62 10.93 -34.66 11.57
C SER A 62 10.18 -33.81 10.52
N LEU A 63 10.01 -34.32 9.30
CA LEU A 63 9.27 -33.65 8.24
C LEU A 63 7.75 -33.58 8.48
N LEU A 64 7.21 -34.41 9.37
CA LEU A 64 5.79 -34.33 9.78
C LEU A 64 5.49 -33.04 10.55
N LEU A 65 6.42 -32.58 11.39
CA LEU A 65 6.29 -31.29 12.07
C LEU A 65 6.32 -30.14 11.07
N VAL A 66 7.19 -30.21 10.06
CA VAL A 66 7.25 -29.21 8.98
C VAL A 66 5.96 -29.22 8.17
N ALA A 67 5.45 -30.39 7.79
CA ALA A 67 4.21 -30.56 7.06
C ALA A 67 3.00 -29.94 7.81
N SER A 68 2.91 -30.18 9.10
CA SER A 68 1.86 -29.60 9.93
C SER A 68 1.98 -28.08 10.07
N ALA A 69 3.20 -27.56 10.28
CA ALA A 69 3.48 -26.13 10.36
C ALA A 69 3.18 -25.41 9.03
N VAL A 70 3.58 -25.98 7.89
CA VAL A 70 3.30 -25.42 6.56
C VAL A 70 1.81 -25.48 6.23
N GLY A 71 1.13 -26.59 6.53
CA GLY A 71 -0.33 -26.71 6.35
C GLY A 71 -1.10 -25.66 7.16
N TYR A 72 -0.78 -25.52 8.45
CA TYR A 72 -1.37 -24.50 9.31
C TYR A 72 -1.02 -23.07 8.83
N GLY A 73 0.24 -22.83 8.48
CA GLY A 73 0.69 -21.55 7.93
C GLY A 73 -0.05 -21.16 6.65
N THR A 74 -0.30 -22.12 5.76
CA THR A 74 -1.09 -21.90 4.52
C THR A 74 -2.53 -21.49 4.84
N THR A 75 -3.17 -22.14 5.81
CA THR A 75 -4.52 -21.75 6.28
C THR A 75 -4.54 -20.31 6.80
N VAL A 76 -3.60 -19.96 7.68
CA VAL A 76 -3.53 -18.63 8.28
C VAL A 76 -3.23 -17.56 7.22
N LEU A 77 -2.33 -17.83 6.28
CA LEU A 77 -2.02 -16.93 5.17
C LEU A 77 -3.21 -16.73 4.22
N ALA A 78 -3.90 -17.78 3.85
CA ALA A 78 -5.06 -17.70 2.95
C ALA A 78 -6.21 -16.94 3.62
N ARG A 79 -6.55 -17.24 4.87
CA ARG A 79 -7.54 -16.49 5.66
C ARG A 79 -7.14 -15.02 5.84
N GLY A 80 -5.89 -14.79 6.23
CA GLY A 80 -5.34 -13.44 6.38
C GLY A 80 -5.42 -12.65 5.08
N GLY A 81 -5.15 -13.27 3.94
CA GLY A 81 -5.27 -12.69 2.61
C GLY A 81 -6.69 -12.24 2.28
N ILE A 82 -7.70 -13.08 2.53
CA ILE A 82 -9.12 -12.75 2.30
C ILE A 82 -9.54 -11.55 3.17
N ILE A 83 -9.22 -11.59 4.46
CA ILE A 83 -9.54 -10.51 5.40
C ILE A 83 -8.81 -9.22 5.00
N THR A 84 -7.55 -9.31 4.60
CA THR A 84 -6.75 -8.16 4.15
C THR A 84 -7.35 -7.50 2.92
N ILE A 85 -7.80 -8.29 1.94
CA ILE A 85 -8.47 -7.78 0.73
C ILE A 85 -9.78 -7.08 1.12
N GLY A 86 -10.61 -7.68 1.97
CA GLY A 86 -11.85 -7.09 2.44
C GLY A 86 -11.62 -5.76 3.19
N ASN A 87 -10.69 -5.74 4.13
CA ASN A 87 -10.33 -4.53 4.87
C ASN A 87 -9.68 -3.46 3.99
N ALA A 88 -8.83 -3.83 3.03
CA ALA A 88 -8.27 -2.90 2.06
C ALA A 88 -9.36 -2.26 1.20
N ARG A 89 -10.36 -3.05 0.78
CA ARG A 89 -11.52 -2.54 0.04
C ARG A 89 -12.38 -1.61 0.90
N ARG A 90 -12.62 -1.98 2.18
CA ARG A 90 -13.31 -1.14 3.16
C ARG A 90 -12.58 0.20 3.34
N SER A 91 -11.28 0.16 3.57
CA SER A 91 -10.46 1.36 3.76
C SER A 91 -10.47 2.26 2.52
N ARG A 92 -10.38 1.68 1.32
CA ARG A 92 -10.50 2.45 0.07
C ARG A 92 -11.87 3.10 -0.07
N THR A 93 -12.95 2.39 0.25
CA THR A 93 -14.31 2.92 0.19
C THR A 93 -14.49 4.08 1.16
N LEU A 94 -14.02 3.94 2.39
CA LEU A 94 -14.13 4.99 3.41
C LEU A 94 -13.17 6.17 3.14
N GLY A 95 -12.05 5.93 2.46
CA GLY A 95 -11.09 6.96 2.07
C GLY A 95 -11.66 7.97 1.06
N THR A 96 -12.70 7.62 0.33
CA THR A 96 -13.38 8.53 -0.59
C THR A 96 -14.49 9.35 0.09
N ALA A 97 -14.79 9.10 1.37
CA ALA A 97 -15.86 9.79 2.08
C ALA A 97 -15.69 11.33 2.14
N PRO A 98 -14.49 11.88 2.45
CA PRO A 98 -14.30 13.32 2.42
C PRO A 98 -14.55 13.92 1.02
N THR A 99 -14.17 13.23 -0.03
CA THR A 99 -14.40 13.66 -1.41
C THR A 99 -15.91 13.69 -1.75
N VAL A 100 -16.66 12.65 -1.34
CA VAL A 100 -18.13 12.61 -1.52
C VAL A 100 -18.79 13.76 -0.81
N VAL A 101 -18.42 14.02 0.45
CA VAL A 101 -18.98 15.12 1.25
C VAL A 101 -18.59 16.47 0.67
N SER A 102 -17.31 16.68 0.34
CA SER A 102 -16.83 17.93 -0.26
C SER A 102 -17.59 18.27 -1.55
N ARG A 103 -17.83 17.28 -2.42
CA ARG A 103 -18.62 17.47 -3.64
C ARG A 103 -20.07 17.83 -3.35
N ALA A 104 -20.69 17.19 -2.33
CA ALA A 104 -22.05 17.52 -1.90
C ALA A 104 -22.14 18.96 -1.36
N VAL A 105 -21.20 19.33 -0.48
CA VAL A 105 -21.09 20.69 0.10
C VAL A 105 -20.90 21.73 -0.98
N LEU A 106 -19.96 21.51 -1.90
CA LEU A 106 -19.69 22.44 -2.99
C LEU A 106 -20.93 22.66 -3.87
N ARG A 107 -21.60 21.56 -4.28
CA ARG A 107 -22.81 21.70 -5.10
C ARG A 107 -23.92 22.43 -4.36
N MET A 108 -24.06 22.21 -3.06
CA MET A 108 -25.04 22.85 -2.20
C MET A 108 -24.81 24.37 -2.10
N ARG A 109 -23.55 24.84 -2.11
CA ARG A 109 -23.19 26.27 -2.11
C ARG A 109 -23.51 26.96 -3.43
N ILE A 110 -23.32 26.27 -4.54
CA ILE A 110 -23.59 26.82 -5.89
C ILE A 110 -25.09 26.76 -6.20
N MET A 111 -25.73 25.63 -5.96
CA MET A 111 -27.16 25.39 -6.18
C MET A 111 -27.73 24.62 -4.98
N PRO A 112 -28.43 25.29 -4.06
CA PRO A 112 -28.82 24.71 -2.79
C PRO A 112 -30.04 23.78 -2.90
N THR A 113 -29.82 22.63 -3.55
CA THR A 113 -30.81 21.56 -3.67
C THR A 113 -30.19 20.22 -3.22
N ALA A 114 -30.89 19.51 -2.31
CA ALA A 114 -30.42 18.23 -1.81
C ALA A 114 -30.22 17.18 -2.91
N GLU A 115 -31.11 17.16 -3.91
CA GLU A 115 -31.04 16.25 -5.06
C GLU A 115 -29.83 16.57 -5.96
N GLY A 116 -29.56 17.86 -6.20
CA GLY A 116 -28.40 18.32 -6.96
C GLY A 116 -27.10 17.94 -6.26
N ALA A 117 -27.01 18.15 -4.94
CA ALA A 117 -25.88 17.77 -4.11
C ALA A 117 -25.66 16.24 -4.12
N ALA A 118 -26.74 15.47 -3.95
CA ALA A 118 -26.71 14.01 -3.99
C ALA A 118 -26.20 13.47 -5.33
N THR A 119 -26.77 13.98 -6.43
CA THR A 119 -26.40 13.55 -7.80
C THR A 119 -24.94 13.89 -8.10
N PHE A 120 -24.48 15.09 -7.73
CA PHE A 120 -23.10 15.51 -7.98
C PHE A 120 -22.09 14.74 -7.12
N ALA A 121 -22.43 14.45 -5.86
CA ALA A 121 -21.62 13.62 -4.98
C ALA A 121 -21.56 12.16 -5.44
N ALA A 122 -22.68 11.63 -5.96
CA ALA A 122 -22.77 10.27 -6.51
C ALA A 122 -21.85 10.05 -7.72
N ALA A 123 -21.50 11.08 -8.47
CA ALA A 123 -20.54 11.01 -9.57
C ALA A 123 -19.06 10.89 -9.08
N THR A 124 -18.82 10.68 -7.79
CA THR A 124 -17.49 10.35 -7.27
C THR A 124 -17.12 8.93 -7.66
N ASN A 125 -15.94 8.75 -8.27
CA ASN A 125 -15.48 7.43 -8.66
C ASN A 125 -15.24 6.54 -7.43
N GLY A 126 -15.71 5.30 -7.48
CA GLY A 126 -15.50 4.29 -6.46
C GLY A 126 -16.77 3.86 -5.73
N ARG A 127 -16.66 2.77 -4.97
CA ARG A 127 -17.81 2.08 -4.35
C ARG A 127 -18.70 2.96 -3.46
N LEU A 128 -18.16 4.03 -2.86
CA LEU A 128 -18.98 4.93 -2.04
C LEU A 128 -19.88 5.79 -2.92
N GLY A 129 -19.32 6.33 -4.02
CA GLY A 129 -20.10 7.06 -5.04
C GLY A 129 -21.15 6.16 -5.69
N ASP A 130 -20.77 4.93 -6.08
CA ASP A 130 -21.69 3.96 -6.68
C ASP A 130 -22.87 3.65 -5.74
N ARG A 131 -22.60 3.41 -4.44
CA ARG A 131 -23.64 3.19 -3.43
C ARG A 131 -24.54 4.42 -3.26
N LEU A 132 -23.97 5.62 -3.26
CA LEU A 132 -24.77 6.84 -3.23
C LEU A 132 -25.63 6.96 -4.50
N ALA A 133 -25.08 6.63 -5.68
CA ALA A 133 -25.82 6.62 -6.93
C ALA A 133 -27.03 5.66 -6.90
N ASP A 134 -26.87 4.49 -6.27
CA ASP A 134 -27.98 3.55 -6.07
C ASP A 134 -29.08 4.12 -5.17
N HIS A 135 -28.73 4.86 -4.11
CA HIS A 135 -29.70 5.53 -3.24
C HIS A 135 -30.39 6.68 -3.96
N VAL A 136 -29.66 7.48 -4.73
CA VAL A 136 -30.20 8.57 -5.56
C VAL A 136 -31.14 8.01 -6.63
N ALA A 137 -30.77 6.91 -7.30
CA ALA A 137 -31.61 6.28 -8.31
C ALA A 137 -32.94 5.77 -7.73
N ARG A 138 -32.91 5.18 -6.52
CA ARG A 138 -34.12 4.73 -5.82
C ARG A 138 -35.01 5.86 -5.32
N ALA A 139 -34.42 7.02 -5.04
CA ALA A 139 -35.15 8.20 -4.61
C ALA A 139 -35.82 8.99 -5.76
N ARG A 140 -35.45 8.72 -7.03
CA ARG A 140 -36.03 9.40 -8.19
C ARG A 140 -37.54 9.27 -8.25
N GLY A 141 -38.22 10.39 -8.46
CA GLY A 141 -39.68 10.47 -8.46
C GLY A 141 -40.33 10.50 -7.08
N THR A 142 -39.54 10.57 -6.01
CA THR A 142 -40.00 10.79 -4.63
C THR A 142 -39.53 12.15 -4.15
N PRO A 143 -40.10 12.70 -3.06
CA PRO A 143 -39.63 13.96 -2.46
C PRO A 143 -38.31 13.81 -1.69
N LEU A 144 -37.65 12.67 -1.73
CA LEU A 144 -36.42 12.34 -1.01
C LEU A 144 -35.21 12.51 -1.92
N SER A 145 -34.10 13.02 -1.38
CA SER A 145 -32.83 13.16 -2.10
C SER A 145 -32.01 11.86 -2.18
N GLY A 146 -32.34 10.88 -1.36
CA GLY A 146 -31.55 9.65 -1.16
C GLY A 146 -30.40 9.84 -0.16
N LEU A 147 -30.07 11.06 0.29
CA LEU A 147 -28.97 11.34 1.23
C LEU A 147 -29.22 10.74 2.61
N SER A 148 -30.42 10.91 3.19
CA SER A 148 -30.76 10.36 4.50
C SER A 148 -30.69 8.84 4.53
N ALA A 149 -31.28 8.16 3.53
CA ALA A 149 -31.22 6.72 3.41
C ALA A 149 -29.77 6.21 3.23
N PHE A 150 -28.95 6.93 2.49
CA PHE A 150 -27.54 6.64 2.37
C PHE A 150 -26.80 6.86 3.71
N ALA A 151 -27.03 7.98 4.38
CA ALA A 151 -26.42 8.31 5.67
C ALA A 151 -26.72 7.21 6.73
N ASP A 152 -27.96 6.73 6.80
CA ASP A 152 -28.37 5.70 7.75
C ASP A 152 -27.62 4.38 7.59
N THR A 153 -27.19 4.01 6.38
CA THR A 153 -26.38 2.80 6.15
C THR A 153 -24.99 2.88 6.79
N TRP A 154 -24.53 4.10 7.14
CA TRP A 154 -23.23 4.39 7.73
C TRP A 154 -23.28 4.76 9.21
N ARG A 155 -24.46 4.84 9.82
CA ARG A 155 -24.66 5.27 11.21
C ARG A 155 -23.74 4.55 12.21
N GLU A 156 -23.66 3.23 12.14
CA GLU A 156 -22.81 2.43 13.04
C GLU A 156 -21.38 2.27 12.51
N ARG A 157 -21.22 2.22 11.19
CA ARG A 157 -19.92 1.89 10.55
C ARG A 157 -19.01 3.10 10.40
N PHE A 158 -19.57 4.27 10.17
CA PHE A 158 -18.88 5.56 10.08
C PHE A 158 -19.75 6.73 10.53
N PRO A 159 -19.88 6.96 11.85
CA PRO A 159 -20.75 7.99 12.41
C PRO A 159 -20.45 9.39 11.87
N ALA A 160 -19.18 9.71 11.59
CA ALA A 160 -18.80 10.99 11.01
C ALA A 160 -19.40 11.21 9.61
N LEU A 161 -19.44 10.20 8.75
CA LEU A 161 -20.08 10.28 7.44
C LEU A 161 -21.60 10.43 7.58
N HIS A 162 -22.23 9.67 8.48
CA HIS A 162 -23.66 9.81 8.78
C HIS A 162 -23.97 11.25 9.20
N ARG A 163 -23.25 11.76 10.20
CA ARG A 163 -23.43 13.13 10.72
C ARG A 163 -23.22 14.18 9.63
N SER A 164 -22.17 14.07 8.86
CA SER A 164 -21.82 15.01 7.80
C SER A 164 -22.90 15.07 6.70
N ILE A 165 -23.35 13.91 6.19
CA ILE A 165 -24.41 13.87 5.16
C ILE A 165 -25.75 14.39 5.70
N THR A 166 -26.08 14.09 6.94
CA THR A 166 -27.30 14.63 7.59
C THR A 166 -27.25 16.17 7.69
N LEU A 167 -26.05 16.73 7.98
CA LEU A 167 -25.86 18.19 7.99
C LEU A 167 -25.96 18.79 6.58
N VAL A 168 -25.42 18.12 5.54
CA VAL A 168 -25.60 18.56 4.14
C VAL A 168 -27.07 18.59 3.75
N GLU A 169 -27.86 17.58 4.14
CA GLU A 169 -29.29 17.54 3.86
C GLU A 169 -30.06 18.64 4.60
N ALA A 170 -29.74 18.87 5.89
CA ALA A 170 -30.33 19.95 6.68
C ALA A 170 -30.00 21.34 6.09
N ALA A 171 -28.81 21.51 5.51
CA ALA A 171 -28.41 22.77 4.87
C ALA A 171 -29.29 23.15 3.66
N ALA A 172 -29.91 22.16 2.99
CA ALA A 172 -30.82 22.44 1.87
C ALA A 172 -32.07 23.23 2.28
N ALA A 173 -32.54 23.02 3.50
CA ALA A 173 -33.72 23.73 4.05
C ALA A 173 -33.36 24.99 4.86
N ALA A 174 -32.06 25.23 5.10
CA ALA A 174 -31.61 26.35 5.94
C ALA A 174 -31.60 27.70 5.19
N PRO A 175 -31.80 28.83 5.89
CA PRO A 175 -31.55 30.16 5.34
C PRO A 175 -30.09 30.32 4.86
N PRO A 176 -29.79 31.25 3.93
CA PRO A 176 -28.48 31.38 3.33
C PRO A 176 -27.31 31.51 4.34
N GLU A 177 -27.48 32.37 5.35
CA GLU A 177 -26.45 32.61 6.38
C GLU A 177 -26.20 31.40 7.30
N GLU A 178 -27.22 30.61 7.57
CA GLU A 178 -27.14 29.42 8.40
C GLU A 178 -26.68 28.21 7.59
N ARG A 179 -26.98 28.20 6.29
CA ARG A 179 -26.57 27.16 5.35
C ARG A 179 -25.06 27.03 5.29
N ASP A 180 -24.34 28.12 5.09
CA ASP A 180 -22.88 28.10 4.98
C ASP A 180 -22.26 27.56 6.27
N ARG A 181 -22.71 28.01 7.44
CA ARG A 181 -22.23 27.46 8.73
C ARG A 181 -22.54 25.97 8.91
N THR A 182 -23.67 25.51 8.39
CA THR A 182 -24.05 24.08 8.48
C THR A 182 -23.21 23.24 7.55
N LEU A 183 -22.88 23.75 6.37
CA LEU A 183 -21.99 23.10 5.41
C LEU A 183 -20.54 23.01 5.92
N ASP A 184 -20.06 24.08 6.60
CA ASP A 184 -18.76 24.07 7.27
C ASP A 184 -18.70 22.97 8.33
N ARG A 185 -19.72 22.91 9.20
CA ARG A 185 -19.83 21.84 10.22
C ARG A 185 -19.90 20.43 9.60
N ALA A 186 -20.52 20.29 8.43
CA ALA A 186 -20.57 19.03 7.72
C ALA A 186 -19.17 18.60 7.25
N MET A 187 -18.38 19.57 6.78
CA MET A 187 -17.01 19.32 6.33
C MET A 187 -16.08 19.02 7.51
N ASP A 188 -16.16 19.81 8.58
CA ASP A 188 -15.40 19.58 9.82
C ASP A 188 -15.67 18.17 10.37
N ALA A 189 -16.96 17.77 10.43
CA ALA A 189 -17.32 16.46 10.96
C ALA A 189 -16.70 15.29 10.20
N ILE A 190 -16.58 15.36 8.86
CA ILE A 190 -15.96 14.29 8.07
C ILE A 190 -14.43 14.33 8.15
N LEU A 191 -13.84 15.52 8.20
CA LEU A 191 -12.39 15.69 8.34
C LEU A 191 -11.89 15.20 9.70
N ASP A 192 -12.55 15.62 10.79
CA ASP A 192 -12.25 15.17 12.15
C ASP A 192 -12.42 13.65 12.27
N GLY A 193 -13.54 13.09 11.80
CA GLY A 193 -13.75 11.64 11.84
C GLY A 193 -12.75 10.85 10.98
N THR A 194 -12.20 11.43 9.93
CA THR A 194 -11.13 10.82 9.12
C THR A 194 -9.80 10.90 9.86
N ARG A 195 -9.49 12.01 10.53
CA ARG A 195 -8.31 12.22 11.35
C ARG A 195 -8.27 11.28 12.54
N ASP A 196 -9.37 11.18 13.28
CA ASP A 196 -9.50 10.29 14.44
C ASP A 196 -9.21 8.84 14.05
N ARG A 197 -9.82 8.37 12.96
CA ARG A 197 -9.56 7.01 12.45
C ARG A 197 -8.12 6.79 12.03
N ALA A 198 -7.50 7.77 11.38
CA ALA A 198 -6.11 7.66 10.97
C ALA A 198 -5.18 7.56 12.18
N THR A 199 -5.46 8.33 13.24
CA THR A 199 -4.69 8.33 14.49
C THR A 199 -4.88 7.02 15.26
N GLU A 200 -6.12 6.59 15.48
CA GLU A 200 -6.45 5.33 16.16
C GLU A 200 -5.78 4.13 15.49
N ALA A 201 -5.83 4.09 14.16
CA ALA A 201 -5.20 3.01 13.42
C ALA A 201 -3.67 3.06 13.50
N ALA A 202 -3.05 4.24 13.44
CA ALA A 202 -1.60 4.38 13.60
C ALA A 202 -1.15 3.91 14.98
N ASP A 203 -1.89 4.27 16.03
CA ASP A 203 -1.59 3.84 17.40
C ASP A 203 -1.78 2.33 17.60
N SER A 204 -2.82 1.76 17.01
CA SER A 204 -3.06 0.30 17.05
C SER A 204 -1.96 -0.53 16.35
N LEU A 205 -1.21 0.08 15.43
CA LEU A 205 -0.13 -0.58 14.68
C LEU A 205 1.23 -0.49 15.37
N ARG A 206 1.45 0.44 16.32
CA ARG A 206 2.76 0.64 16.98
C ARG A 206 3.25 -0.60 17.72
N GLY A 207 2.45 -1.13 18.65
CA GLY A 207 2.81 -2.30 19.46
C GLY A 207 3.14 -3.52 18.59
N PRO A 208 2.22 -3.96 17.71
CA PRO A 208 2.46 -5.08 16.82
C PRO A 208 3.67 -4.93 15.88
N SER A 209 3.89 -3.73 15.34
CA SER A 209 5.06 -3.49 14.47
C SER A 209 6.38 -3.61 15.24
N THR A 210 6.41 -3.14 16.50
CA THR A 210 7.57 -3.31 17.38
C THR A 210 7.79 -4.79 17.71
N ALA A 211 6.71 -5.56 17.93
CA ALA A 211 6.81 -7.00 18.14
C ALA A 211 7.35 -7.75 16.92
N VAL A 212 6.91 -7.39 15.71
CA VAL A 212 7.46 -7.92 14.44
C VAL A 212 8.97 -7.65 14.33
N TYR A 213 9.39 -6.45 14.67
CA TYR A 213 10.81 -6.09 14.66
C TYR A 213 11.61 -6.91 15.70
N ALA A 214 11.14 -6.96 16.95
CA ALA A 214 11.86 -7.63 18.02
C ALA A 214 11.91 -9.17 17.82
N PHE A 215 10.77 -9.80 17.59
CA PHE A 215 10.66 -11.26 17.52
C PHE A 215 10.80 -11.82 16.11
N GLY A 216 10.46 -11.07 15.09
CA GLY A 216 10.55 -11.50 13.70
C GLY A 216 11.88 -11.19 13.04
N VAL A 217 12.72 -10.31 13.63
CA VAL A 217 14.00 -9.93 13.04
C VAL A 217 15.14 -9.99 14.04
N LEU A 218 15.09 -9.24 15.15
CA LEU A 218 16.22 -9.17 16.09
C LEU A 218 16.49 -10.51 16.75
N LEU A 219 15.47 -11.18 17.28
CA LEU A 219 15.64 -12.46 17.96
C LEU A 219 16.18 -13.56 17.03
N PRO A 220 15.66 -13.76 15.79
CA PRO A 220 16.25 -14.71 14.86
C PRO A 220 17.70 -14.39 14.49
N LEU A 221 18.03 -13.13 14.23
CA LEU A 221 19.40 -12.74 13.93
C LEU A 221 20.35 -12.93 15.11
N ALA A 222 19.89 -12.64 16.35
CA ALA A 222 20.65 -12.94 17.55
C ALA A 222 20.87 -14.46 17.73
N LEU A 223 19.85 -15.28 17.41
CA LEU A 223 19.96 -16.72 17.51
C LEU A 223 20.97 -17.28 16.49
N VAL A 224 21.00 -16.74 15.25
CA VAL A 224 22.04 -17.10 14.25
C VAL A 224 23.42 -16.79 14.79
N SER A 225 23.64 -15.66 15.46
CA SER A 225 24.97 -15.28 15.98
C SER A 225 25.48 -16.22 17.07
N VAL A 226 24.60 -16.98 17.73
CA VAL A 226 24.94 -17.96 18.77
C VAL A 226 25.18 -19.36 18.19
N LEU A 227 24.73 -19.65 16.96
CA LEU A 227 24.87 -20.98 16.32
C LEU A 227 26.31 -21.53 16.31
N PRO A 228 27.35 -20.76 15.97
CA PRO A 228 28.72 -21.26 16.01
C PRO A 228 29.16 -21.67 17.44
N ALA A 229 28.80 -20.89 18.44
CA ALA A 229 29.11 -21.19 19.85
C ALA A 229 28.33 -22.42 20.37
N ALA A 230 27.09 -22.60 19.92
CA ALA A 230 26.27 -23.77 20.25
C ALA A 230 26.85 -25.05 19.64
N GLY A 231 27.35 -24.99 18.39
CA GLY A 231 28.08 -26.09 17.75
C GLY A 231 29.34 -26.49 18.54
N ALA A 232 30.12 -25.49 18.98
CA ALA A 232 31.29 -25.72 19.83
C ALA A 232 30.94 -26.33 21.21
N ALA A 233 29.73 -26.10 21.70
CA ALA A 233 29.21 -26.70 22.95
C ALA A 233 28.59 -28.11 22.75
N GLY A 234 28.68 -28.69 21.53
CA GLY A 234 28.16 -30.04 21.23
C GLY A 234 26.68 -30.08 20.86
N LEU A 235 26.04 -28.94 20.63
CA LEU A 235 24.68 -28.87 20.14
C LEU A 235 24.71 -28.93 18.60
N GLU A 236 24.48 -30.10 18.01
CA GLU A 236 24.46 -30.30 16.56
C GLU A 236 23.23 -29.61 15.94
N ALA A 237 23.38 -28.38 15.45
CA ALA A 237 22.38 -27.73 14.60
C ALA A 237 22.57 -28.22 13.16
N THR A 238 21.81 -29.24 12.75
CA THR A 238 21.81 -29.72 11.37
C THR A 238 21.41 -28.59 10.39
N LEU A 239 22.10 -28.45 9.26
CA LEU A 239 21.79 -27.45 8.23
C LEU A 239 20.30 -27.45 7.84
N SER A 240 19.70 -28.65 7.77
CA SER A 240 18.27 -28.81 7.48
C SER A 240 17.37 -28.08 8.47
N VAL A 241 17.69 -28.10 9.76
CA VAL A 241 16.93 -27.40 10.82
C VAL A 241 17.06 -25.89 10.65
N VAL A 242 18.27 -25.41 10.35
CA VAL A 242 18.51 -23.98 10.08
C VAL A 242 17.68 -23.53 8.87
N VAL A 243 17.75 -24.23 7.74
CA VAL A 243 16.97 -23.92 6.53
C VAL A 243 15.46 -23.92 6.83
N VAL A 244 14.95 -24.93 7.51
CA VAL A 244 13.52 -24.99 7.84
C VAL A 244 13.08 -23.82 8.72
N ILE A 245 13.84 -23.49 9.74
CA ILE A 245 13.49 -22.38 10.66
C ILE A 245 13.59 -21.03 9.93
N TYR A 246 14.72 -20.75 9.28
CA TYR A 246 15.01 -19.42 8.73
C TYR A 246 14.37 -19.18 7.36
N ASP A 247 14.29 -20.19 6.50
CA ASP A 247 13.80 -19.99 5.14
C ASP A 247 12.32 -20.36 4.96
N VAL A 248 11.71 -21.09 5.94
CA VAL A 248 10.30 -21.48 5.86
C VAL A 248 9.49 -20.95 7.03
N VAL A 249 9.83 -21.29 8.28
CA VAL A 249 8.97 -20.97 9.44
C VAL A 249 8.94 -19.47 9.72
N LEU A 250 10.10 -18.83 9.82
CA LEU A 250 10.19 -17.40 10.12
C LEU A 250 9.59 -16.52 9.02
N PRO A 251 9.91 -16.71 7.72
CA PRO A 251 9.27 -15.94 6.65
C PRO A 251 7.76 -16.14 6.59
N SER A 252 7.28 -17.37 6.79
CA SER A 252 5.84 -17.66 6.84
C SER A 252 5.16 -16.95 8.00
N GLY A 253 5.76 -16.98 9.19
CA GLY A 253 5.29 -16.25 10.36
C GLY A 253 5.24 -14.74 10.13
N LEU A 254 6.31 -14.17 9.53
CA LEU A 254 6.37 -12.76 9.16
C LEU A 254 5.31 -12.38 8.12
N LEU A 255 5.06 -13.23 7.13
CA LEU A 255 3.99 -13.01 6.15
C LEU A 255 2.60 -13.04 6.80
N CYS A 256 2.35 -13.98 7.73
CA CYS A 256 1.09 -14.05 8.48
C CYS A 256 0.85 -12.78 9.29
N VAL A 257 1.84 -12.37 10.10
CA VAL A 257 1.74 -11.16 10.93
C VAL A 257 1.70 -9.90 10.07
N GLY A 258 2.48 -9.85 9.01
CA GLY A 258 2.46 -8.76 8.03
C GLY A 258 1.12 -8.62 7.34
N GLY A 259 0.50 -9.72 6.92
CA GLY A 259 -0.85 -9.75 6.37
C GLY A 259 -1.89 -9.23 7.38
N TRP A 260 -1.79 -9.65 8.64
CA TRP A 260 -2.65 -9.15 9.70
C TRP A 260 -2.46 -7.65 9.97
N LEU A 261 -1.21 -7.14 9.98
CA LEU A 261 -0.92 -5.71 10.09
C LEU A 261 -1.51 -4.92 8.92
N LEU A 262 -1.34 -5.40 7.70
CA LEU A 262 -1.91 -4.78 6.50
C LEU A 262 -3.44 -4.79 6.52
N ALA A 263 -4.07 -5.81 7.14
CA ALA A 263 -5.51 -5.87 7.33
C ALA A 263 -6.05 -4.78 8.27
N LYS A 264 -5.25 -4.36 9.26
CA LYS A 264 -5.60 -3.28 10.22
C LYS A 264 -5.26 -1.88 9.71
N ARG A 265 -4.72 -1.76 8.50
CA ARG A 265 -4.32 -0.47 7.96
C ARG A 265 -5.48 0.53 7.94
N PRO A 266 -5.25 1.79 8.38
CA PRO A 266 -6.22 2.87 8.27
C PRO A 266 -6.49 3.22 6.82
N VAL A 267 -7.42 4.14 6.62
CA VAL A 267 -7.87 4.69 5.35
C VAL A 267 -6.81 4.64 4.25
N ALA A 268 -7.07 3.85 3.21
CA ALA A 268 -6.21 3.77 2.05
C ALA A 268 -6.66 4.85 1.06
N PHE A 269 -5.84 5.86 0.86
CA PHE A 269 -6.02 6.78 -0.25
C PHE A 269 -5.80 5.99 -1.55
N PRO A 270 -6.74 6.02 -2.50
CA PRO A 270 -6.66 5.20 -3.69
C PRO A 270 -5.41 5.59 -4.50
N PRO A 271 -4.57 4.61 -4.89
CA PRO A 271 -3.48 4.89 -5.80
C PRO A 271 -4.04 5.23 -7.18
N THR A 272 -3.47 6.23 -7.83
CA THR A 272 -3.73 6.51 -9.24
C THR A 272 -3.39 5.28 -10.10
N SER A 273 -4.33 4.85 -10.94
CA SER A 273 -4.16 3.71 -11.84
C SER A 273 -3.31 4.12 -13.05
N ALA A 274 -2.03 3.78 -13.04
CA ALA A 274 -1.18 3.88 -14.22
C ALA A 274 -1.10 2.51 -14.89
N SER A 275 -1.38 2.44 -16.20
CA SER A 275 -1.30 1.23 -17.01
C SER A 275 0.16 0.78 -17.17
N SER A 276 0.43 -0.51 -17.02
CA SER A 276 1.75 -1.09 -17.25
C SER A 276 1.87 -1.59 -18.70
N ASP A 277 2.83 -1.06 -19.43
CA ASP A 277 3.11 -1.44 -20.82
C ASP A 277 3.86 -2.79 -20.89
N THR A 278 3.39 -3.72 -21.73
CA THR A 278 3.95 -5.08 -21.85
C THR A 278 5.34 -5.08 -22.50
N ALA A 279 5.64 -4.12 -23.38
CA ALA A 279 6.94 -4.01 -24.03
C ALA A 279 8.09 -3.71 -23.03
N ARG A 280 7.78 -3.04 -21.94
CA ARG A 280 8.77 -2.73 -20.87
C ARG A 280 9.15 -3.93 -20.02
N TRP A 281 8.37 -5.02 -20.06
CA TRP A 281 8.70 -6.24 -19.34
C TRP A 281 9.96 -6.90 -19.91
N LEU A 282 10.09 -6.93 -21.24
CA LEU A 282 11.27 -7.49 -21.91
C LEU A 282 12.55 -6.70 -21.58
N LEU A 283 12.48 -5.37 -21.58
CA LEU A 283 13.61 -4.52 -21.20
C LEU A 283 14.01 -4.71 -19.74
N ALA A 284 13.04 -4.80 -18.83
CA ALA A 284 13.30 -5.01 -17.42
C ALA A 284 13.90 -6.39 -17.14
N SER A 285 13.38 -7.44 -17.76
CA SER A 285 13.93 -8.80 -17.63
C SER A 285 15.33 -8.91 -18.25
N GLY A 286 15.58 -8.27 -19.40
CA GLY A 286 16.90 -8.19 -20.01
C GLY A 286 17.93 -7.47 -19.13
N ALA A 287 17.56 -6.33 -18.56
CA ALA A 287 18.40 -5.59 -17.62
C ALA A 287 18.70 -6.40 -16.36
N GLY A 288 17.68 -7.07 -15.79
CA GLY A 288 17.84 -7.93 -14.63
C GLY A 288 18.74 -9.14 -14.91
N PHE A 289 18.58 -9.77 -16.06
CA PHE A 289 19.43 -10.88 -16.46
C PHE A 289 20.89 -10.43 -16.63
N ALA A 290 21.13 -9.32 -17.34
CA ALA A 290 22.47 -8.79 -17.53
C ALA A 290 23.15 -8.44 -16.21
N THR A 291 22.46 -7.74 -15.30
CA THR A 291 23.00 -7.42 -13.97
C THR A 291 23.19 -8.66 -13.10
N GLY A 292 22.32 -9.66 -13.20
CA GLY A 292 22.48 -10.96 -12.53
C GLY A 292 23.73 -11.70 -12.97
N VAL A 293 24.00 -11.75 -14.28
CA VAL A 293 25.21 -12.36 -14.84
C VAL A 293 26.48 -11.62 -14.40
N VAL A 294 26.45 -10.29 -14.46
CA VAL A 294 27.60 -9.48 -13.99
C VAL A 294 27.83 -9.70 -12.49
N ALA A 295 26.76 -9.72 -11.68
CA ALA A 295 26.85 -9.99 -10.25
C ALA A 295 27.37 -11.40 -9.95
N TRP A 296 26.96 -12.40 -10.73
CA TRP A 296 27.49 -13.76 -10.62
C TRP A 296 28.99 -13.80 -10.85
N ILE A 297 29.48 -13.21 -11.95
CA ILE A 297 30.90 -13.20 -12.31
C ILE A 297 31.70 -12.42 -11.25
N THR A 298 31.25 -11.22 -10.88
CA THR A 298 31.97 -10.39 -9.90
C THR A 298 31.99 -11.02 -8.52
N ALA A 299 30.89 -11.65 -8.09
CA ALA A 299 30.85 -12.35 -6.81
C ALA A 299 31.78 -13.58 -6.81
N GLY A 300 31.89 -14.32 -7.91
CA GLY A 300 32.81 -15.46 -8.02
C GLY A 300 34.29 -15.10 -8.03
N ILE A 301 34.63 -13.85 -8.41
CA ILE A 301 36.02 -13.34 -8.40
C ILE A 301 36.40 -12.72 -7.03
N VAL A 302 35.47 -12.01 -6.39
CA VAL A 302 35.74 -11.14 -5.23
C VAL A 302 35.41 -11.83 -3.91
N PHE A 303 34.36 -12.67 -3.88
CA PHE A 303 33.78 -13.25 -2.67
C PHE A 303 33.94 -14.77 -2.63
N ALA A 304 33.48 -15.40 -1.56
CA ALA A 304 33.50 -16.84 -1.39
C ALA A 304 32.71 -17.59 -2.49
N ALA A 305 33.11 -18.80 -2.84
CA ALA A 305 32.59 -19.61 -3.96
C ALA A 305 31.07 -19.89 -3.90
N TRP A 306 30.44 -19.77 -2.73
CA TRP A 306 29.00 -19.99 -2.54
C TRP A 306 28.15 -18.72 -2.75
N THR A 307 28.77 -17.55 -2.90
CA THR A 307 28.03 -16.25 -2.99
C THR A 307 27.44 -15.93 -4.38
N PRO A 308 27.97 -16.40 -5.52
CA PRO A 308 27.50 -16.04 -6.85
C PRO A 308 25.98 -16.22 -7.08
N PRO A 309 25.35 -17.35 -6.67
CA PRO A 309 23.91 -17.54 -6.86
C PRO A 309 23.08 -16.49 -6.12
N LEU A 310 23.46 -16.14 -4.89
CA LEU A 310 22.78 -15.11 -4.09
C LEU A 310 22.92 -13.72 -4.72
N ALA A 311 24.12 -13.37 -5.17
CA ALA A 311 24.39 -12.13 -5.87
C ALA A 311 23.56 -12.02 -7.16
N ALA A 312 23.53 -13.07 -7.97
CA ALA A 312 22.78 -13.10 -9.22
C ALA A 312 21.27 -12.94 -8.99
N VAL A 313 20.70 -13.64 -8.02
CA VAL A 313 19.28 -13.55 -7.70
C VAL A 313 18.95 -12.17 -7.12
N GLY A 314 19.71 -11.70 -6.13
CA GLY A 314 19.44 -10.43 -5.45
C GLY A 314 19.55 -9.22 -6.39
N PHE A 315 20.63 -9.09 -7.13
CA PHE A 315 20.81 -7.99 -8.09
C PHE A 315 19.98 -8.19 -9.35
N GLY A 316 19.83 -9.42 -9.87
CA GLY A 316 19.07 -9.69 -11.07
C GLY A 316 17.57 -9.38 -10.89
N VAL A 317 16.93 -9.99 -9.89
CA VAL A 317 15.51 -9.74 -9.57
C VAL A 317 15.33 -8.30 -9.09
N GLY A 318 16.25 -7.80 -8.26
CA GLY A 318 16.21 -6.42 -7.76
C GLY A 318 16.20 -5.40 -8.88
N THR A 319 17.13 -5.50 -9.84
CA THR A 319 17.21 -4.59 -11.01
C THR A 319 16.01 -4.75 -11.94
N ALA A 320 15.56 -5.98 -12.19
CA ALA A 320 14.38 -6.22 -13.02
C ALA A 320 13.13 -5.50 -12.46
N LEU A 321 12.87 -5.63 -11.16
CA LEU A 321 11.76 -4.96 -10.50
C LEU A 321 11.93 -3.43 -10.50
N PHE A 322 13.13 -2.94 -10.20
CA PHE A 322 13.44 -1.53 -10.17
C PHE A 322 13.22 -0.86 -11.53
N VAL A 323 13.79 -1.41 -12.60
CA VAL A 323 13.67 -0.90 -13.97
C VAL A 323 12.21 -0.95 -14.44
N ARG A 324 11.50 -2.05 -14.14
CA ARG A 324 10.10 -2.21 -14.54
C ARG A 324 9.18 -1.15 -13.97
N TYR A 325 9.33 -0.83 -12.71
CA TYR A 325 8.38 0.04 -11.99
C TYR A 325 8.82 1.51 -11.90
N ARG A 326 10.09 1.81 -12.18
CA ARG A 326 10.62 3.18 -12.16
C ARG A 326 9.77 4.19 -12.94
N PRO A 327 9.33 3.92 -14.20
CA PRO A 327 8.55 4.91 -14.94
C PRO A 327 7.16 5.13 -14.35
N VAL A 328 6.52 4.09 -13.81
CA VAL A 328 5.22 4.21 -13.14
C VAL A 328 5.34 5.06 -11.87
N VAL A 329 6.40 4.83 -11.09
CA VAL A 329 6.69 5.61 -9.88
C VAL A 329 7.03 7.06 -10.24
N ALA A 330 7.72 7.31 -11.37
CA ALA A 330 8.00 8.67 -11.83
C ALA A 330 6.72 9.44 -12.22
N ILE A 331 5.77 8.80 -12.91
CA ILE A 331 4.45 9.40 -13.21
C ILE A 331 3.72 9.73 -11.91
N ARG A 332 3.71 8.81 -10.94
CA ARG A 332 3.06 9.05 -9.63
C ARG A 332 3.68 10.20 -8.87
N LYS A 333 5.00 10.31 -8.88
CA LYS A 333 5.67 11.44 -8.25
C LYS A 333 5.20 12.76 -8.85
N ARG A 334 5.05 12.83 -10.18
CA ARG A 334 4.47 13.99 -10.86
C ARG A 334 3.02 14.25 -10.47
N THR A 335 2.22 13.19 -10.33
CA THR A 335 0.83 13.31 -9.87
C THR A 335 0.76 13.80 -8.42
N ASP A 336 1.59 13.26 -7.53
CA ASP A 336 1.67 13.70 -6.13
C ASP A 336 2.09 15.20 -6.06
N GLU A 337 3.08 15.63 -6.88
CA GLU A 337 3.53 17.03 -6.97
C GLU A 337 2.43 17.97 -7.46
N LEU A 338 1.64 17.55 -8.46
CA LEU A 338 0.46 18.31 -8.94
C LEU A 338 -0.60 18.41 -7.83
N GLU A 339 -0.92 17.29 -7.18
CA GLU A 339 -1.94 17.26 -6.13
C GLU A 339 -1.54 18.13 -4.93
N ASP A 340 -0.26 18.11 -4.53
CA ASP A 340 0.24 18.87 -3.38
C ASP A 340 0.08 20.40 -3.56
N THR A 341 0.18 20.92 -4.78
CA THR A 341 0.05 22.34 -5.09
C THR A 341 -1.32 22.73 -5.70
N LEU A 342 -2.23 21.74 -5.86
CA LEU A 342 -3.56 21.98 -6.38
C LEU A 342 -4.43 22.93 -5.53
N PRO A 343 -4.36 22.91 -4.18
CA PRO A 343 -5.07 23.90 -3.35
C PRO A 343 -4.63 25.32 -3.67
N ASP A 344 -3.34 25.59 -3.79
CA ASP A 344 -2.82 26.92 -4.12
C ASP A 344 -3.32 27.39 -5.48
N ALA A 345 -3.35 26.48 -6.47
CA ALA A 345 -3.87 26.78 -7.81
C ALA A 345 -5.37 27.14 -7.78
N LEU A 346 -6.17 26.37 -7.04
CA LEU A 346 -7.61 26.64 -6.89
C LEU A 346 -7.86 27.94 -6.12
N TYR A 347 -7.05 28.24 -5.11
CA TYR A 347 -7.12 29.49 -4.36
C TYR A 347 -6.85 30.70 -5.26
N LEU A 348 -5.76 30.67 -6.04
CA LEU A 348 -5.39 31.74 -6.96
C LEU A 348 -6.47 31.99 -8.02
N VAL A 349 -6.96 30.93 -8.65
CA VAL A 349 -8.05 31.04 -9.63
C VAL A 349 -9.33 31.52 -8.98
N GLY A 350 -9.70 30.91 -7.85
CA GLY A 350 -10.95 31.25 -7.12
C GLY A 350 -11.00 32.70 -6.70
N ARG A 351 -9.89 33.25 -6.20
CA ARG A 351 -9.79 34.66 -5.80
C ARG A 351 -10.01 35.60 -6.99
N ARG A 352 -9.35 35.31 -8.14
CA ARG A 352 -9.53 36.13 -9.35
C ARG A 352 -10.96 36.08 -9.88
N VAL A 353 -11.58 34.90 -9.85
CA VAL A 353 -12.97 34.71 -10.27
C VAL A 353 -13.93 35.45 -9.33
N ALA A 354 -13.66 35.46 -8.01
CA ALA A 354 -14.42 36.24 -7.03
C ALA A 354 -14.31 37.76 -7.30
N ASP A 355 -13.16 38.21 -7.80
CA ASP A 355 -12.93 39.61 -8.22
C ASP A 355 -13.54 39.92 -9.61
N GLY A 356 -14.25 38.98 -10.23
CA GLY A 356 -14.98 39.15 -11.51
C GLY A 356 -14.17 38.84 -12.75
N ILE A 357 -12.96 38.27 -12.62
CA ILE A 357 -12.16 37.83 -13.78
C ILE A 357 -12.75 36.51 -14.33
N ALA A 358 -12.84 36.38 -15.65
CA ALA A 358 -13.28 35.14 -16.28
C ALA A 358 -12.34 33.96 -15.92
N VAL A 359 -12.91 32.77 -15.71
CA VAL A 359 -12.15 31.59 -15.26
C VAL A 359 -11.03 31.25 -16.23
N GLU A 360 -11.26 31.39 -17.54
CA GLU A 360 -10.26 31.15 -18.59
C GLU A 360 -9.03 32.05 -18.41
N ARG A 361 -9.24 33.29 -18.09
CA ARG A 361 -8.18 34.27 -17.84
C ARG A 361 -7.49 33.97 -16.51
N ALA A 362 -8.27 33.70 -15.48
CA ALA A 362 -7.75 33.36 -14.15
C ALA A 362 -6.86 32.11 -14.19
N VAL A 363 -7.20 31.09 -14.99
CA VAL A 363 -6.37 29.89 -15.21
C VAL A 363 -5.06 30.25 -15.92
N ALA A 364 -5.08 31.12 -16.94
CA ALA A 364 -3.88 31.54 -17.64
C ALA A 364 -2.95 32.37 -16.73
N ASP A 365 -3.51 33.29 -15.95
CA ASP A 365 -2.75 34.13 -15.03
C ASP A 365 -2.18 33.30 -13.84
N ALA A 366 -2.91 32.29 -13.36
CA ALA A 366 -2.42 31.37 -12.34
C ALA A 366 -1.25 30.49 -12.85
N ALA A 367 -1.27 30.11 -14.12
CA ALA A 367 -0.18 29.34 -14.73
C ALA A 367 1.17 30.08 -14.71
N GLU A 368 1.14 31.42 -14.80
CA GLU A 368 2.35 32.26 -14.75
C GLU A 368 2.92 32.37 -13.32
N GLU A 369 2.08 32.27 -12.30
CA GLU A 369 2.48 32.37 -10.88
C GLU A 369 2.87 31.01 -10.29
N LEU A 370 2.28 29.91 -10.80
CA LEU A 370 2.54 28.56 -10.32
C LEU A 370 3.79 28.00 -10.97
N GLY A 371 4.65 27.42 -10.14
CA GLY A 371 5.84 26.71 -10.62
C GLY A 371 5.58 25.18 -10.78
N GLY A 372 6.58 24.49 -11.34
CA GLY A 372 6.62 23.04 -11.41
C GLY A 372 5.51 22.42 -12.26
N ILE A 373 5.12 21.19 -11.92
CA ILE A 373 4.14 20.40 -12.68
C ILE A 373 2.77 21.07 -12.76
N THR A 374 2.38 21.80 -11.72
CA THR A 374 1.07 22.49 -11.68
C THR A 374 1.05 23.66 -12.66
N GLY A 375 2.10 24.48 -12.65
CA GLY A 375 2.25 25.57 -13.64
C GLY A 375 2.27 25.03 -15.07
N GLU A 376 3.05 23.99 -15.36
CA GLU A 376 3.10 23.31 -16.66
C GLU A 376 1.71 22.81 -17.11
N THR A 377 0.95 22.21 -16.18
CA THR A 377 -0.38 21.66 -16.45
C THR A 377 -1.40 22.76 -16.74
N PHE A 378 -1.40 23.84 -15.93
CA PHE A 378 -2.29 24.99 -16.14
C PHE A 378 -1.94 25.76 -17.42
N GLU A 379 -0.65 25.95 -17.70
CA GLU A 379 -0.18 26.54 -18.97
C GLU A 379 -0.62 25.71 -20.19
N ALA A 380 -0.48 24.38 -20.10
CA ALA A 380 -0.94 23.48 -21.13
C ALA A 380 -2.46 23.57 -21.35
N ALA A 381 -3.25 23.67 -20.27
CA ALA A 381 -4.69 23.87 -20.35
C ALA A 381 -5.05 25.23 -20.97
N ALA A 382 -4.43 26.33 -20.51
CA ALA A 382 -4.64 27.66 -21.07
C ALA A 382 -4.25 27.75 -22.57
N ARG A 383 -3.19 27.06 -22.97
CA ARG A 383 -2.78 26.95 -24.36
C ARG A 383 -3.83 26.22 -25.22
N ARG A 384 -4.37 25.09 -24.72
CA ARG A 384 -5.43 24.32 -25.38
C ARG A 384 -6.73 25.12 -25.52
N GLN A 385 -7.13 25.84 -24.47
CA GLN A 385 -8.29 26.74 -24.53
C GLN A 385 -8.18 27.75 -25.67
N ARG A 386 -7.02 28.41 -25.78
CA ARG A 386 -6.80 29.42 -26.83
C ARG A 386 -6.74 28.81 -28.25
N GLN A 387 -6.06 27.66 -28.40
CA GLN A 387 -5.85 27.01 -29.70
C GLN A 387 -7.10 26.28 -30.20
N LEU A 388 -7.77 25.54 -29.33
CA LEU A 388 -8.92 24.71 -29.71
C LEU A 388 -10.26 25.38 -29.46
N ARG A 389 -10.27 26.56 -28.81
CA ARG A 389 -11.48 27.29 -28.40
C ARG A 389 -12.46 26.43 -27.61
N VAL A 390 -11.94 25.61 -26.74
CA VAL A 390 -12.72 24.72 -25.83
C VAL A 390 -12.86 25.33 -24.45
N GLY A 391 -13.88 24.91 -23.72
CA GLY A 391 -14.08 25.32 -22.32
C GLY A 391 -13.00 24.77 -21.39
N VAL A 392 -12.92 25.31 -20.16
CA VAL A 392 -11.91 24.98 -19.15
C VAL A 392 -11.90 23.48 -18.86
N GLU A 393 -13.05 22.85 -18.62
CA GLU A 393 -13.14 21.43 -18.32
C GLU A 393 -12.52 20.58 -19.43
N THR A 394 -12.90 20.84 -20.69
CA THR A 394 -12.40 20.10 -21.84
C THR A 394 -10.90 20.29 -22.03
N ALA A 395 -10.37 21.48 -21.73
CA ALA A 395 -8.94 21.75 -21.84
C ALA A 395 -8.10 20.95 -20.84
N PHE A 396 -8.65 20.65 -19.65
CA PHE A 396 -7.99 19.81 -18.65
C PHE A 396 -8.25 18.32 -18.84
N VAL A 397 -9.51 17.89 -19.06
CA VAL A 397 -9.97 16.50 -18.96
C VAL A 397 -10.37 15.90 -20.32
N GLY A 398 -10.50 16.69 -21.38
CA GLY A 398 -10.84 16.20 -22.72
C GLY A 398 -9.86 15.18 -23.28
N GLU A 399 -10.20 14.57 -24.44
CA GLU A 399 -9.43 13.55 -25.17
C GLU A 399 -8.03 14.10 -25.43
N HIS A 400 -7.34 14.78 -25.22
CA HIS A 400 -5.98 15.36 -25.24
C HIS A 400 -5.85 16.48 -24.20
N GLY A 401 -6.55 16.34 -23.08
CA GLY A 401 -6.52 17.30 -21.98
C GLY A 401 -5.15 17.42 -21.33
N ALA A 402 -4.95 18.51 -20.59
CA ALA A 402 -3.67 18.75 -19.91
C ALA A 402 -3.35 17.69 -18.85
N LEU A 403 -4.35 16.99 -18.32
CA LEU A 403 -4.21 15.93 -17.32
C LEU A 403 -3.91 14.55 -17.91
N GLU A 404 -3.87 14.38 -19.23
CA GLU A 404 -3.56 13.09 -19.87
C GLU A 404 -2.19 12.54 -19.42
N SER A 405 -1.19 13.41 -19.30
CA SER A 405 0.17 13.02 -18.87
C SER A 405 0.34 12.89 -17.36
N VAL A 406 -0.59 13.41 -16.57
CA VAL A 406 -0.56 13.42 -15.08
C VAL A 406 -1.94 13.03 -14.56
N PRO A 407 -2.29 11.73 -14.59
CA PRO A 407 -3.61 11.24 -14.22
C PRO A 407 -3.86 11.44 -12.71
N SER A 408 -4.76 12.35 -12.37
CA SER A 408 -5.18 12.65 -11.00
C SER A 408 -6.69 12.84 -10.93
N GLN A 409 -7.37 12.01 -10.15
CA GLN A 409 -8.80 12.16 -9.90
C GLN A 409 -9.16 13.47 -9.19
N ARG A 410 -8.24 13.96 -8.32
CA ARG A 410 -8.42 15.24 -7.61
C ARG A 410 -8.36 16.40 -8.60
N ALA A 411 -7.34 16.39 -9.47
CA ALA A 411 -7.18 17.42 -10.49
C ALA A 411 -8.33 17.38 -11.54
N GLU A 412 -8.79 16.18 -11.93
CA GLU A 412 -9.99 16.05 -12.77
C GLU A 412 -11.24 16.64 -12.09
N SER A 413 -11.43 16.35 -10.80
CA SER A 413 -12.54 16.92 -10.04
C SER A 413 -12.43 18.44 -9.94
N ALA A 414 -11.24 18.97 -9.68
CA ALA A 414 -10.96 20.40 -9.66
C ALA A 414 -11.24 21.06 -11.03
N ALA A 415 -10.82 20.42 -12.13
CA ALA A 415 -11.07 20.91 -13.49
C ALA A 415 -12.57 20.99 -13.81
N ARG A 416 -13.34 20.00 -13.39
CA ARG A 416 -14.81 20.04 -13.52
C ARG A 416 -15.44 21.16 -12.69
N LEU A 417 -14.89 21.46 -11.50
CA LEU A 417 -15.31 22.60 -10.68
C LEU A 417 -15.02 23.93 -11.36
N LEU A 418 -13.82 24.07 -11.96
CA LEU A 418 -13.46 25.24 -12.75
C LEU A 418 -14.40 25.42 -13.95
N GLY A 419 -14.76 24.31 -14.62
CA GLY A 419 -15.74 24.35 -15.72
C GLY A 419 -17.14 24.84 -15.27
N MET A 420 -17.60 24.38 -14.11
CA MET A 420 -18.88 24.87 -13.54
C MET A 420 -18.78 26.34 -13.13
N ALA A 421 -17.65 26.75 -12.56
CA ALA A 421 -17.42 28.14 -12.15
C ALA A 421 -17.42 29.11 -13.35
N ALA A 422 -16.99 28.68 -14.53
CA ALA A 422 -17.03 29.48 -15.75
C ALA A 422 -18.45 29.89 -16.14
N GLY A 423 -19.46 29.06 -15.81
CA GLY A 423 -20.88 29.39 -16.05
C GLY A 423 -21.57 30.16 -14.92
N ALA A 424 -21.03 30.14 -13.70
CA ALA A 424 -21.69 30.70 -12.51
C ALA A 424 -21.14 32.08 -12.06
N GLY A 425 -19.96 32.47 -12.53
CA GLY A 425 -19.35 33.78 -12.25
C GLY A 425 -18.85 33.98 -10.79
N PRO A 426 -18.82 35.23 -10.27
CA PRO A 426 -18.18 35.56 -8.98
C PRO A 426 -18.61 34.74 -7.76
N PRO A 427 -19.87 34.32 -7.57
CA PRO A 427 -20.22 33.45 -6.46
C PRO A 427 -19.45 32.13 -6.42
N ALA A 428 -19.13 31.57 -7.60
CA ALA A 428 -18.35 30.36 -7.72
C ALA A 428 -16.86 30.56 -7.36
N GLY A 429 -16.33 31.77 -7.53
CA GLY A 429 -14.98 32.11 -7.09
C GLY A 429 -14.79 31.90 -5.58
N ARG A 430 -15.74 32.32 -4.76
CA ARG A 430 -15.71 32.06 -3.31
C ARG A 430 -15.77 30.57 -3.00
N ALA A 431 -16.64 29.82 -3.67
CA ALA A 431 -16.72 28.38 -3.50
C ALA A 431 -15.42 27.64 -3.90
N LEU A 432 -14.68 28.15 -4.89
CA LEU A 432 -13.36 27.62 -5.26
C LEU A 432 -12.32 27.88 -4.15
N VAL A 433 -12.29 29.07 -3.56
CA VAL A 433 -11.40 29.40 -2.44
C VAL A 433 -11.65 28.47 -1.25
N GLU A 434 -12.92 28.33 -0.83
CA GLU A 434 -13.28 27.42 0.26
C GLU A 434 -12.96 25.96 -0.06
N THR A 435 -13.10 25.55 -1.32
CA THR A 435 -12.69 24.21 -1.75
C THR A 435 -11.17 24.02 -1.66
N ALA A 436 -10.41 25.07 -1.96
CA ALA A 436 -8.96 25.06 -1.80
C ALA A 436 -8.56 24.87 -0.33
N ASP A 437 -9.18 25.61 0.58
CA ASP A 437 -8.94 25.49 2.02
C ASP A 437 -9.27 24.09 2.54
N HIS A 438 -10.38 23.50 2.11
CA HIS A 438 -10.75 22.13 2.48
C HIS A 438 -9.79 21.07 1.91
N LEU A 439 -9.31 21.26 0.68
CA LEU A 439 -8.32 20.37 0.10
C LEU A 439 -6.97 20.44 0.84
N ASP A 440 -6.53 21.64 1.25
CA ASP A 440 -5.31 21.79 2.04
C ASP A 440 -5.45 21.11 3.41
N GLU A 441 -6.61 21.29 4.09
CA GLU A 441 -6.85 20.60 5.36
C GLU A 441 -6.89 19.08 5.20
N LEU A 442 -7.54 18.56 4.17
CA LEU A 442 -7.53 17.14 3.86
C LEU A 442 -6.11 16.63 3.63
N GLN A 443 -5.29 17.37 2.87
CA GLN A 443 -3.89 17.01 2.64
C GLN A 443 -3.05 17.06 3.93
N ARG A 444 -3.33 17.98 4.85
CA ARG A 444 -2.69 18.01 6.18
C ARG A 444 -2.98 16.74 6.97
N VAL A 445 -4.25 16.32 7.02
CA VAL A 445 -4.65 15.06 7.67
C VAL A 445 -3.95 13.85 7.03
N GLU A 446 -3.89 13.81 5.70
CA GLU A 446 -3.18 12.75 4.98
C GLU A 446 -1.67 12.73 5.28
N ARG A 447 -1.02 13.89 5.27
CA ARG A 447 0.40 14.04 5.58
C ARG A 447 0.71 13.61 7.01
N GLU A 448 -0.13 13.99 7.98
CA GLU A 448 0.00 13.61 9.39
C GLU A 448 -0.13 12.10 9.58
N ALA A 449 -1.13 11.48 8.97
CA ALA A 449 -1.32 10.03 8.99
C ALA A 449 -0.12 9.29 8.36
N ARG A 450 0.37 9.74 7.20
CA ARG A 450 1.55 9.15 6.55
C ARG A 450 2.82 9.31 7.39
N ARG A 451 3.03 10.46 8.07
CA ARG A 451 4.18 10.70 8.97
C ARG A 451 4.11 9.79 10.20
N SER A 452 2.95 9.62 10.79
CA SER A 452 2.75 8.75 11.95
C SER A 452 3.08 7.29 11.62
N LEU A 453 2.57 6.77 10.49
CA LEU A 453 2.89 5.44 9.99
C LEU A 453 4.37 5.33 9.55
N GLY A 454 4.94 6.40 8.97
CA GLY A 454 6.33 6.44 8.53
C GLY A 454 7.31 6.17 9.66
N ARG A 455 7.07 6.71 10.84
CA ARG A 455 7.92 6.48 12.03
C ARG A 455 7.97 5.00 12.44
N VAL A 456 6.84 4.32 12.39
CA VAL A 456 6.74 2.89 12.73
C VAL A 456 7.40 2.01 11.67
N THR A 457 7.24 2.36 10.40
CA THR A 457 7.67 1.52 9.26
C THR A 457 9.10 1.80 8.80
N SER A 458 9.69 2.95 9.15
CA SER A 458 11.08 3.27 8.80
C SER A 458 12.08 2.28 9.40
N THR A 459 11.85 1.87 10.64
CA THR A 459 12.68 0.85 11.32
C THR A 459 12.65 -0.48 10.55
N LEU A 460 11.45 -0.95 10.14
CA LEU A 460 11.32 -2.18 9.34
C LEU A 460 12.06 -2.09 8.00
N SER A 461 11.95 -0.95 7.31
CA SER A 461 12.60 -0.73 6.02
C SER A 461 14.13 -0.67 6.14
N ASN A 462 14.65 0.04 7.14
CA ASN A 462 16.10 0.13 7.37
C ASN A 462 16.69 -1.21 7.79
N THR A 463 15.95 -1.97 8.59
CA THR A 463 16.36 -3.32 8.98
C THR A 463 16.40 -4.26 7.78
N ALA A 464 15.41 -4.22 6.91
CA ALA A 464 15.37 -5.01 5.69
C ALA A 464 16.56 -4.73 4.75
N ALA A 465 16.92 -3.44 4.60
CA ALA A 465 17.92 -3.02 3.64
C ALA A 465 19.37 -3.10 4.17
N PHE A 466 19.58 -2.88 5.47
CA PHE A 466 20.92 -2.72 6.04
C PHE A 466 21.18 -3.59 7.27
N PHE A 467 20.40 -3.46 8.36
CA PHE A 467 20.74 -4.12 9.62
C PHE A 467 20.65 -5.64 9.55
N GLY A 468 19.59 -6.20 8.94
CA GLY A 468 19.43 -7.63 8.76
C GLY A 468 20.57 -8.23 7.94
N PRO A 469 20.83 -7.73 6.73
CA PRO A 469 21.96 -8.17 5.89
C PRO A 469 23.33 -8.02 6.57
N LEU A 470 23.57 -6.92 7.27
CA LEU A 470 24.82 -6.65 7.97
C LEU A 470 25.08 -7.70 9.07
N VAL A 471 24.10 -7.92 9.94
CA VAL A 471 24.22 -8.90 11.03
C VAL A 471 24.32 -10.31 10.48
N GLY A 472 23.48 -10.67 9.50
CA GLY A 472 23.53 -12.00 8.86
C GLY A 472 24.88 -12.29 8.22
N GLY A 473 25.45 -11.33 7.48
CA GLY A 473 26.75 -11.46 6.85
C GLY A 473 27.91 -11.57 7.86
N ALA A 474 27.88 -10.73 8.89
CA ALA A 474 28.88 -10.79 9.96
C ALA A 474 28.86 -12.14 10.70
N THR A 475 27.66 -12.68 10.96
CA THR A 475 27.51 -13.98 11.63
C THR A 475 28.07 -15.14 10.82
N VAL A 476 27.82 -15.17 9.49
CA VAL A 476 28.37 -16.19 8.62
C VAL A 476 29.89 -16.15 8.59
N ALA A 477 30.48 -14.96 8.51
CA ALA A 477 31.93 -14.81 8.54
C ALA A 477 32.56 -15.21 9.89
N LEU A 478 31.87 -14.92 11.01
CA LEU A 478 32.31 -15.39 12.33
C LEU A 478 32.21 -16.92 12.46
N ALA A 479 31.16 -17.53 11.90
CA ALA A 479 31.04 -18.98 11.88
C ALA A 479 32.20 -19.64 11.10
N ASP A 480 32.63 -19.02 10.01
CA ASP A 480 33.79 -19.48 9.20
C ASP A 480 35.09 -19.42 10.02
N SER A 481 35.33 -18.33 10.74
CA SER A 481 36.54 -18.18 11.56
C SER A 481 36.60 -19.17 12.74
N VAL A 482 35.48 -19.55 13.33
CA VAL A 482 35.39 -20.57 14.40
C VAL A 482 35.61 -21.96 13.85
N GLY A 483 35.05 -22.27 12.65
CA GLY A 483 35.19 -23.58 11.98
C GLY A 483 36.60 -23.90 11.50
N THR A 484 37.45 -22.88 11.25
CA THR A 484 38.86 -23.06 10.83
C THR A 484 39.81 -23.32 12.00
N THR A 485 39.36 -23.18 13.23
CA THR A 485 40.17 -23.45 14.43
C THR A 485 40.15 -24.97 14.69
N GLU A 486 41.26 -25.66 14.44
CA GLU A 486 41.46 -27.14 14.52
C GLU A 486 41.04 -27.83 15.85
N ALA A 487 40.61 -27.05 16.87
CA ALA A 487 40.22 -27.54 18.18
C ALA A 487 38.79 -28.10 18.29
N LEU A 488 37.96 -27.97 17.24
CA LEU A 488 36.51 -28.24 17.31
C LEU A 488 36.05 -29.16 16.18
N ASP A 489 36.54 -30.41 16.18
CA ASP A 489 36.18 -31.48 15.24
C ASP A 489 34.75 -32.04 15.45
N GLY A 490 33.81 -31.20 15.83
CA GLY A 490 32.45 -31.58 16.20
C GLY A 490 31.37 -30.71 15.59
N GLY A 491 30.79 -31.14 14.47
CA GLY A 491 29.39 -30.87 14.14
C GLY A 491 28.97 -29.44 13.73
N ALA A 492 29.91 -28.53 13.42
CA ALA A 492 29.51 -27.23 12.86
C ALA A 492 28.95 -27.40 11.44
N PRO A 493 27.79 -26.77 11.09
CA PRO A 493 27.26 -26.84 9.71
C PRO A 493 28.32 -26.31 8.72
N GLU A 494 28.42 -26.97 7.56
CA GLU A 494 29.31 -26.56 6.48
C GLU A 494 29.09 -25.08 6.18
N THR A 495 30.10 -24.22 6.33
CA THR A 495 30.01 -22.75 6.31
C THR A 495 29.34 -22.26 5.03
N ALA A 496 29.59 -22.93 3.90
CA ALA A 496 28.95 -22.65 2.63
C ALA A 496 27.40 -22.81 2.69
N GLY A 497 26.95 -23.92 3.31
CA GLY A 497 25.52 -24.18 3.48
C GLY A 497 24.83 -23.14 4.40
N LEU A 498 25.49 -22.80 5.52
CA LEU A 498 24.99 -21.76 6.44
C LEU A 498 24.94 -20.38 5.74
N GLY A 499 25.99 -20.03 4.98
CA GLY A 499 26.05 -18.78 4.22
C GLY A 499 24.92 -18.64 3.20
N VAL A 500 24.60 -19.73 2.48
CA VAL A 500 23.49 -19.74 1.53
C VAL A 500 22.16 -19.62 2.27
N ALA A 501 21.91 -20.38 3.33
CA ALA A 501 20.66 -20.34 4.09
C ALA A 501 20.41 -18.93 4.68
N ILE A 502 21.40 -18.36 5.37
CA ILE A 502 21.26 -17.01 5.91
C ILE A 502 21.11 -15.95 4.81
N GLY A 503 21.81 -16.12 3.67
CA GLY A 503 21.67 -15.24 2.51
C GLY A 503 20.26 -15.27 1.92
N VAL A 504 19.65 -16.44 1.77
CA VAL A 504 18.24 -16.59 1.33
C VAL A 504 17.30 -15.94 2.32
N TYR A 505 17.49 -16.17 3.63
CA TYR A 505 16.71 -15.52 4.68
C TYR A 505 16.78 -13.99 4.59
N VAL A 506 17.96 -13.41 4.39
CA VAL A 506 18.17 -11.97 4.22
C VAL A 506 17.39 -11.43 3.00
N LEU A 507 17.41 -12.14 1.88
CA LEU A 507 16.64 -11.75 0.70
C LEU A 507 15.12 -11.83 0.95
N LEU A 508 14.65 -12.87 1.64
CA LEU A 508 13.25 -13.01 2.04
C LEU A 508 12.83 -11.89 3.00
N LEU A 509 13.67 -11.58 3.99
CA LEU A 509 13.46 -10.43 4.88
C LEU A 509 13.34 -9.11 4.12
N ALA A 510 14.24 -8.87 3.15
CA ALA A 510 14.20 -7.67 2.32
C ALA A 510 12.87 -7.54 1.57
N ILE A 511 12.37 -8.64 1.00
CA ILE A 511 11.08 -8.66 0.30
C ILE A 511 9.92 -8.41 1.27
N ILE A 512 9.85 -9.19 2.35
CA ILE A 512 8.70 -9.21 3.27
C ILE A 512 8.60 -7.89 4.03
N LEU A 513 9.68 -7.44 4.69
CA LEU A 513 9.65 -6.23 5.49
C LEU A 513 9.45 -4.97 4.63
N THR A 514 10.05 -4.91 3.43
CA THR A 514 9.81 -3.81 2.50
C THR A 514 8.38 -3.83 1.97
N GLY A 515 7.83 -5.01 1.70
CA GLY A 515 6.43 -5.18 1.31
C GLY A 515 5.47 -4.70 2.40
N ILE A 516 5.70 -5.10 3.66
CA ILE A 516 4.89 -4.68 4.82
C ILE A 516 5.02 -3.17 5.04
N SER A 517 6.24 -2.63 5.10
CA SER A 517 6.47 -1.21 5.38
C SER A 517 5.85 -0.31 4.30
N THR A 518 6.03 -0.67 3.03
CA THR A 518 5.44 0.06 1.89
C THR A 518 3.93 -0.09 1.88
N GLY A 519 3.43 -1.29 2.13
CA GLY A 519 2.01 -1.59 2.21
C GLY A 519 1.31 -0.79 3.31
N LEU A 520 1.92 -0.64 4.48
CA LEU A 520 1.39 0.19 5.58
C LEU A 520 1.40 1.68 5.24
N GLN A 521 2.47 2.21 4.65
CA GLN A 521 2.59 3.64 4.32
C GLN A 521 1.72 4.08 3.14
N ARG A 522 1.82 3.36 2.01
CA ARG A 522 1.24 3.79 0.73
C ARG A 522 0.17 2.86 0.16
N GLY A 523 -0.06 1.71 0.78
CA GLY A 523 -0.95 0.66 0.29
C GLY A 523 -0.23 -0.40 -0.53
N LEU A 524 -0.95 -1.51 -0.75
CA LEU A 524 -0.50 -2.62 -1.58
C LEU A 524 -0.62 -2.26 -3.07
N ASP A 525 0.11 -1.23 -3.48
CA ASP A 525 0.25 -0.90 -4.87
C ASP A 525 1.42 -1.65 -5.50
N ARG A 526 1.12 -2.46 -6.50
CA ARG A 526 2.10 -3.34 -7.14
C ARG A 526 3.33 -2.60 -7.66
N ALA A 527 3.16 -1.40 -8.20
CA ALA A 527 4.26 -0.66 -8.79
C ALA A 527 5.20 -0.09 -7.71
N THR A 528 4.63 0.57 -6.69
CA THR A 528 5.43 1.15 -5.59
C THR A 528 6.09 0.06 -4.74
N VAL A 529 5.34 -1.01 -4.43
CA VAL A 529 5.88 -2.16 -3.67
C VAL A 529 6.99 -2.84 -4.46
N GLY A 530 6.76 -3.15 -5.76
CA GLY A 530 7.76 -3.79 -6.60
C GLY A 530 9.03 -2.94 -6.78
N TYR A 531 8.88 -1.63 -6.98
CA TYR A 531 10.01 -0.69 -7.09
C TYR A 531 10.87 -0.69 -5.81
N ARG A 532 10.23 -0.59 -4.62
CA ARG A 532 10.92 -0.57 -3.34
C ARG A 532 11.55 -1.91 -2.98
N ILE A 533 10.87 -3.03 -3.28
CA ILE A 533 11.44 -4.37 -3.13
C ILE A 533 12.67 -4.52 -4.03
N GLY A 534 12.61 -4.04 -5.29
CA GLY A 534 13.74 -4.06 -6.19
C GLY A 534 14.96 -3.34 -5.62
N ALA A 535 14.76 -2.13 -5.10
CA ALA A 535 15.83 -1.37 -4.44
C ALA A 535 16.35 -2.07 -3.17
N ALA A 536 15.45 -2.60 -2.33
CA ALA A 536 15.81 -3.29 -1.09
C ALA A 536 16.62 -4.58 -1.35
N LEU A 537 16.27 -5.35 -2.37
CA LEU A 537 17.03 -6.54 -2.77
C LEU A 537 18.45 -6.18 -3.18
N CYS A 538 18.65 -5.16 -4.02
CA CYS A 538 19.98 -4.72 -4.41
C CYS A 538 20.81 -4.24 -3.21
N THR A 539 20.23 -3.41 -2.32
CA THR A 539 20.92 -2.90 -1.14
C THR A 539 21.23 -4.01 -0.13
N ALA A 540 20.25 -4.90 0.15
CA ALA A 540 20.44 -6.02 1.08
C ALA A 540 21.53 -6.98 0.60
N THR A 541 21.53 -7.33 -0.69
CA THR A 541 22.55 -8.19 -1.28
C THR A 541 23.94 -7.55 -1.17
N ALA A 542 24.06 -6.27 -1.54
CA ALA A 542 25.32 -5.54 -1.41
C ALA A 542 25.82 -5.51 0.04
N THR A 543 24.93 -5.15 0.98
CA THR A 543 25.27 -5.06 2.42
C THR A 543 25.70 -6.43 2.96
N TYR A 544 24.98 -7.51 2.60
CA TYR A 544 25.29 -8.87 3.04
C TYR A 544 26.68 -9.32 2.55
N LEU A 545 26.96 -9.17 1.25
CA LEU A 545 28.25 -9.55 0.67
C LEU A 545 29.42 -8.74 1.25
N VAL A 546 29.23 -7.43 1.42
CA VAL A 546 30.24 -6.56 2.04
C VAL A 546 30.46 -6.96 3.50
N ALA A 547 29.39 -7.25 4.25
CA ALA A 547 29.51 -7.68 5.65
C ALA A 547 30.27 -8.98 5.79
N VAL A 548 29.98 -9.99 4.94
CA VAL A 548 30.74 -11.24 4.90
C VAL A 548 32.23 -10.95 4.64
N SER A 549 32.54 -10.19 3.60
CA SER A 549 33.91 -9.91 3.19
C SER A 549 34.71 -9.12 4.22
N VAL A 550 34.11 -8.04 4.77
CA VAL A 550 34.79 -7.20 5.77
C VAL A 550 35.05 -8.00 7.05
N THR A 551 34.03 -8.74 7.54
CA THR A 551 34.19 -9.51 8.77
C THR A 551 35.21 -10.65 8.59
N SER A 552 35.20 -11.37 7.46
CA SER A 552 36.20 -12.41 7.18
C SER A 552 37.61 -11.86 7.08
N SER A 553 37.81 -10.68 6.49
CA SER A 553 39.13 -10.03 6.43
C SER A 553 39.64 -9.55 7.79
N VAL A 554 38.76 -9.13 8.69
CA VAL A 554 39.13 -8.74 10.06
C VAL A 554 39.41 -9.96 10.93
N SER A 555 38.61 -11.01 10.84
CA SER A 555 38.79 -12.24 11.63
C SER A 555 39.98 -13.09 11.13
N GLY A 556 40.28 -13.10 9.84
CA GLY A 556 41.46 -13.79 9.28
C GLY A 556 42.79 -13.06 9.47
N GLY A 557 42.78 -11.80 9.94
CA GLY A 557 43.97 -11.01 10.27
C GLY A 557 44.33 -10.99 11.77
N LEU A 558 43.54 -11.61 12.63
CA LEU A 558 43.81 -11.85 14.06
C LEU A 558 44.32 -13.27 14.28
#